data_56b06b43e4aedda6c9bdd701de04e404
#
_entry.id   56b06b43e4aedda6c9bdd701de04e404
#
_cell.length_a   1.000
_cell.length_b   1.000
_cell.length_c   1.000
_cell.angle_alpha   90.00
_cell.angle_beta   90.00
_cell.angle_gamma   90.00
#
_symmetry.space_group_name_H-M   'P 1'
#
loop_
_entity.id
_entity.type
_entity.pdbx_description
1 polymer ?
#
loop_
_entity_poly.entity_id
_entity_poly.type
_entity_poly.pdbx_seq_one_letter_code
_entity_poly.pdbx_strand_id
1 'polypeptide(L)'
;MAASAVLIASAHPANSIKVSGEIHNIPADGSRSLIINECDLSDKSKRCYAELDSAGRFTVDIPFYYGHTFTVNYNRNLFINAYAEPGDSVFVSIDASVSPVRFHLSGDHAALNEEYSHAFCDLSDVYYNITLPPDTLPLSEYMPAFKSEVARTGAIVEKYVTDNNLMPETAEMLRLDNLFSIANQAIGFSGRGQEEQVAFFTDPLFDILNEKNLKVMIFPYHLSALMWCDPGYVKKMPKCVARDLMYSKVDEGEKPARDEFANPAYYDRLYAGSVETIDVSALKPGRLVVMENDSVYNVARANPLDWLRARFSGRPVYVDVSATWCGPCRAALAGGEDLRQHFKNTDVVFAVIWLKSDIESWAQLAPSIHNIIHIFVPDEDVSNSMMSTLNLQGFPSCYVITRRGDLIGTAVPHFNDPALVDYLRSL
;
A
#
# COMPACT_ATOMS: atom_id res chain seq x y z
N MET A 1 15.03 35.87 31.35
CA MET A 1 14.38 34.65 31.90
C MET A 1 13.81 33.88 30.71
N ALA A 2 14.51 32.84 30.29
CA ALA A 2 14.09 31.98 29.23
C ALA A 2 13.15 30.94 29.85
N ALA A 3 11.88 30.92 29.40
CA ALA A 3 10.93 29.91 29.78
C ALA A 3 11.23 28.62 28.98
N SER A 4 11.79 27.62 29.67
CA SER A 4 11.91 26.27 29.15
C SER A 4 10.51 25.68 29.05
N ALA A 5 9.99 25.54 27.82
CA ALA A 5 8.81 24.74 27.57
C ALA A 5 9.19 23.27 27.81
N VAL A 6 8.65 22.70 28.88
CA VAL A 6 8.67 21.26 29.11
C VAL A 6 7.69 20.65 28.11
N LEU A 7 8.22 20.04 27.07
CA LEU A 7 7.44 19.16 26.21
C LEU A 7 6.99 17.95 27.06
N ILE A 8 5.72 17.93 27.43
CA ILE A 8 5.09 16.72 27.97
C ILE A 8 4.96 15.78 26.79
N ALA A 9 5.84 14.78 26.72
CA ALA A 9 5.69 13.68 25.77
C ALA A 9 4.38 12.96 26.13
N SER A 10 3.35 13.15 25.32
CA SER A 10 2.14 12.32 25.37
C SER A 10 2.56 10.91 24.92
N ALA A 11 2.46 9.93 25.81
CA ALA A 11 2.73 8.53 25.47
C ALA A 11 1.82 8.14 24.28
N HIS A 12 2.44 7.77 23.15
CA HIS A 12 1.72 7.26 21.99
C HIS A 12 1.20 5.84 22.29
N PRO A 13 0.13 5.39 21.58
CA PRO A 13 -0.28 3.99 21.66
C PRO A 13 0.91 3.08 21.35
N ALA A 14 1.07 2.00 22.11
CA ALA A 14 2.22 1.09 22.02
C ALA A 14 2.41 0.41 20.66
N ASN A 15 1.49 0.61 19.71
CA ASN A 15 1.52 0.04 18.36
C ASN A 15 1.25 1.12 17.29
N SER A 16 1.85 2.28 17.43
CA SER A 16 1.80 3.37 16.46
C SER A 16 3.07 4.19 16.48
N ILE A 17 3.32 4.91 15.39
CA ILE A 17 4.33 5.97 15.31
C ILE A 17 3.64 7.31 15.05
N LYS A 18 4.27 8.40 15.46
CA LYS A 18 3.88 9.74 15.07
C LYS A 18 4.77 10.25 13.96
N VAL A 19 4.18 10.60 12.83
CA VAL A 19 4.89 11.31 11.76
C VAL A 19 4.34 12.74 11.69
N SER A 20 5.23 13.71 11.84
CA SER A 20 4.89 15.14 11.77
C SER A 20 5.89 15.87 10.88
N GLY A 21 5.57 17.08 10.47
CA GLY A 21 6.53 17.84 9.68
C GLY A 21 5.97 19.16 9.16
N GLU A 22 6.79 19.79 8.33
CA GLU A 22 6.46 21.05 7.68
C GLU A 22 7.04 21.11 6.26
N ILE A 23 6.30 21.70 5.35
CA ILE A 23 6.73 21.92 3.98
C ILE A 23 6.82 23.43 3.75
N HIS A 24 8.04 23.88 3.46
CA HIS A 24 8.33 25.29 3.21
C HIS A 24 8.28 25.62 1.71
N ASN A 25 7.96 26.87 1.41
CA ASN A 25 8.02 27.44 0.05
C ASN A 25 7.16 26.66 -0.95
N ILE A 26 5.98 26.21 -0.54
CA ILE A 26 5.06 25.46 -1.41
C ILE A 26 4.69 26.35 -2.61
N PRO A 27 4.93 25.90 -3.87
CA PRO A 27 4.46 26.63 -5.05
C PRO A 27 2.96 26.85 -5.05
N ALA A 28 2.49 27.87 -5.76
CA ALA A 28 1.06 28.20 -5.80
C ALA A 28 0.19 27.05 -6.35
N ASP A 29 0.76 26.23 -7.22
CA ASP A 29 0.22 25.01 -7.80
C ASP A 29 0.73 23.72 -7.11
N GLY A 30 1.47 23.85 -6.00
CA GLY A 30 2.03 22.74 -5.23
C GLY A 30 0.97 22.02 -4.39
N SER A 31 1.18 20.72 -4.18
CA SER A 31 0.28 19.90 -3.37
C SER A 31 0.20 20.40 -1.93
N ARG A 32 -1.01 20.40 -1.39
CA ARG A 32 -1.32 20.68 0.02
C ARG A 32 -1.54 19.40 0.83
N SER A 33 -1.11 18.27 0.29
CA SER A 33 -1.18 16.98 0.94
C SER A 33 0.05 16.16 0.62
N LEU A 34 0.30 15.18 1.48
CA LEU A 34 1.32 14.16 1.27
C LEU A 34 0.77 12.78 1.64
N ILE A 35 1.44 11.74 1.19
CA ILE A 35 1.08 10.36 1.50
C ILE A 35 2.21 9.75 2.32
N ILE A 36 1.85 9.10 3.40
CA ILE A 36 2.77 8.27 4.17
C ILE A 36 2.35 6.82 3.95
N ASN A 37 3.28 6.01 3.45
CA ASN A 37 3.05 4.60 3.19
C ASN A 37 3.77 3.76 4.22
N GLU A 38 3.03 2.90 4.89
CA GLU A 38 3.54 1.78 5.67
C GLU A 38 3.27 0.50 4.87
N CYS A 39 4.21 -0.44 4.87
CA CYS A 39 4.07 -1.71 4.18
C CYS A 39 4.07 -2.87 5.18
N ASP A 40 2.89 -3.42 5.49
CA ASP A 40 2.73 -4.54 6.40
C ASP A 40 2.15 -5.80 5.74
N LEU A 41 2.14 -5.91 4.43
CA LEU A 41 1.54 -7.00 3.63
C LEU A 41 0.03 -7.21 3.84
N SER A 42 -0.58 -6.72 4.88
CA SER A 42 -2.03 -6.82 5.02
C SER A 42 -2.70 -5.97 3.93
N ASP A 43 -3.86 -6.39 3.47
CA ASP A 43 -4.71 -5.53 2.62
C ASP A 43 -5.19 -4.30 3.42
N LYS A 44 -4.83 -4.25 4.70
CA LYS A 44 -5.01 -3.13 5.63
C LYS A 44 -3.76 -2.24 5.73
N SER A 45 -2.71 -2.49 4.92
CA SER A 45 -1.54 -1.60 4.87
C SER A 45 -2.00 -0.20 4.50
N LYS A 46 -1.75 0.76 5.41
CA LYS A 46 -2.37 2.07 5.33
C LYS A 46 -1.50 3.03 4.55
N ARG A 47 -2.14 3.67 3.59
CA ARG A 47 -1.70 4.96 3.06
C ARG A 47 -2.35 6.05 3.88
N CYS A 48 -1.58 6.72 4.72
CA CYS A 48 -2.08 7.84 5.46
C CYS A 48 -1.96 9.12 4.63
N TYR A 49 -3.08 9.78 4.37
CA TYR A 49 -3.12 11.08 3.71
C TYR A 49 -3.01 12.16 4.76
N ALA A 50 -1.92 12.93 4.73
CA ALA A 50 -1.72 14.05 5.62
C ALA A 50 -2.00 15.36 4.90
N GLU A 51 -2.88 16.19 5.46
CA GLU A 51 -3.13 17.54 4.98
C GLU A 51 -2.22 18.54 5.65
N LEU A 52 -1.80 19.53 4.86
CA LEU A 52 -1.04 20.66 5.37
C LEU A 52 -1.98 21.74 5.91
N ASP A 53 -1.72 22.20 7.12
CA ASP A 53 -2.36 23.40 7.66
C ASP A 53 -1.95 24.66 6.87
N SER A 54 -2.50 25.81 7.21
CA SER A 54 -2.18 27.08 6.54
C SER A 54 -0.71 27.48 6.64
N ALA A 55 0.02 26.92 7.60
CA ALA A 55 1.46 27.13 7.80
C ALA A 55 2.33 26.04 7.11
N GLY A 56 1.72 25.11 6.38
CA GLY A 56 2.41 24.02 5.71
C GLY A 56 2.80 22.85 6.62
N ARG A 57 2.16 22.71 7.78
CA ARG A 57 2.49 21.66 8.77
C ARG A 57 1.48 20.54 8.75
N PHE A 58 1.93 19.33 9.11
CA PHE A 58 1.11 18.14 9.25
C PHE A 58 1.50 17.33 10.49
N THR A 59 0.57 16.51 10.96
CA THR A 59 0.81 15.48 11.99
C THR A 59 -0.16 14.35 11.80
N VAL A 60 0.35 13.11 11.81
CA VAL A 60 -0.45 11.89 11.70
C VAL A 60 0.10 10.82 12.64
N ASP A 61 -0.79 10.00 13.19
CA ASP A 61 -0.45 8.79 13.93
C ASP A 61 -0.73 7.59 13.01
N ILE A 62 0.29 6.72 12.84
CA ILE A 62 0.21 5.58 11.93
C ILE A 62 0.32 4.30 12.77
N PRO A 63 -0.57 3.31 12.61
CA PRO A 63 -0.41 2.01 13.23
C PRO A 63 0.92 1.37 12.81
N PHE A 64 1.70 0.88 13.78
CA PHE A 64 3.05 0.37 13.54
C PHE A 64 3.35 -0.75 14.53
N TYR A 65 3.62 -1.97 14.06
CA TYR A 65 3.63 -3.17 14.90
C TYR A 65 5.02 -3.80 15.06
N TYR A 66 5.98 -3.40 14.25
CA TYR A 66 7.39 -3.84 14.30
C TYR A 66 8.28 -2.74 13.70
N GLY A 67 9.59 -2.79 13.97
CA GLY A 67 10.53 -1.80 13.43
C GLY A 67 10.79 -2.02 11.96
N HIS A 68 10.51 -1.02 11.12
CA HIS A 68 10.77 -1.05 9.67
C HIS A 68 10.80 0.35 9.05
N THR A 69 11.17 0.42 7.79
CA THR A 69 11.08 1.67 7.04
C THR A 69 9.67 1.94 6.54
N PHE A 70 9.30 3.20 6.48
CA PHE A 70 8.11 3.73 5.85
C PHE A 70 8.49 4.84 4.86
N THR A 71 7.59 5.22 3.97
CA THR A 71 7.87 6.25 2.96
C THR A 71 6.96 7.45 3.13
N VAL A 72 7.54 8.65 3.16
CA VAL A 72 6.83 9.92 3.02
C VAL A 72 6.92 10.37 1.56
N ASN A 73 5.76 10.57 0.94
CA ASN A 73 5.62 10.85 -0.48
C ASN A 73 5.03 12.24 -0.69
N TYR A 74 5.77 13.14 -1.33
CA TYR A 74 5.33 14.49 -1.65
C TYR A 74 5.49 14.78 -3.14
N ASN A 75 4.46 15.34 -3.77
CA ASN A 75 4.47 15.78 -5.18
C ASN A 75 4.89 14.71 -6.20
N ARG A 76 4.57 13.43 -6.01
CA ARG A 76 4.91 12.30 -6.91
C ARG A 76 6.42 12.06 -7.14
N ASN A 77 7.27 13.02 -6.82
CA ASN A 77 8.68 13.00 -7.19
C ASN A 77 9.62 12.90 -5.98
N LEU A 78 9.12 13.10 -4.78
CA LEU A 78 9.90 12.98 -3.56
C LEU A 78 9.42 11.79 -2.74
N PHE A 79 10.32 10.83 -2.57
CA PHE A 79 10.12 9.64 -1.74
C PHE A 79 11.18 9.65 -0.66
N ILE A 80 10.78 9.91 0.57
CA ILE A 80 11.66 9.91 1.74
C ILE A 80 11.42 8.60 2.48
N ASN A 81 12.41 7.73 2.54
CA ASN A 81 12.35 6.49 3.31
C ASN A 81 12.93 6.74 4.70
N ALA A 82 12.15 6.51 5.75
CA ALA A 82 12.58 6.67 7.12
C ALA A 82 12.30 5.39 7.92
N TYR A 83 13.18 5.06 8.87
CA TYR A 83 13.00 3.96 9.80
C TYR A 83 12.33 4.45 11.09
N ALA A 84 11.47 3.61 11.65
CA ALA A 84 10.88 3.80 12.96
C ALA A 84 10.61 2.47 13.66
N GLU A 85 10.42 2.54 14.96
CA GLU A 85 9.93 1.47 15.84
C GLU A 85 8.59 1.88 16.46
N PRO A 86 7.75 0.92 16.89
CA PRO A 86 6.49 1.26 17.58
C PRO A 86 6.73 2.19 18.77
N GLY A 87 6.04 3.31 18.80
CA GLY A 87 6.18 4.34 19.83
C GLY A 87 7.01 5.56 19.42
N ASP A 88 7.72 5.50 18.30
CA ASP A 88 8.59 6.57 17.82
C ASP A 88 7.83 7.79 17.28
N SER A 89 8.58 8.91 17.26
CA SER A 89 8.17 10.16 16.63
C SER A 89 9.21 10.60 15.62
N VAL A 90 8.79 10.74 14.36
CA VAL A 90 9.64 11.21 13.26
C VAL A 90 9.12 12.56 12.77
N PHE A 91 10.02 13.53 12.61
CA PHE A 91 9.69 14.84 12.05
C PHE A 91 10.42 15.05 10.73
N VAL A 92 9.66 15.48 9.70
CA VAL A 92 10.14 15.69 8.33
C VAL A 92 9.98 17.14 7.94
N SER A 93 11.07 17.82 7.61
CA SER A 93 11.07 19.17 7.04
C SER A 93 11.42 19.10 5.55
N ILE A 94 10.61 19.72 4.70
CA ILE A 94 10.76 19.72 3.23
C ILE A 94 10.84 21.15 2.73
N ASP A 95 11.85 21.48 1.91
CA ASP A 95 11.89 22.74 1.16
C ASP A 95 11.52 22.49 -0.31
N ALA A 96 10.32 22.92 -0.69
CA ALA A 96 9.77 22.73 -2.01
C ALA A 96 10.21 23.79 -3.04
N SER A 97 11.06 24.78 -2.65
CA SER A 97 11.53 25.84 -3.55
C SER A 97 12.64 25.43 -4.50
N VAL A 98 13.29 24.28 -4.26
CA VAL A 98 14.49 23.82 -4.98
C VAL A 98 14.24 22.49 -5.69
N SER A 99 14.98 22.28 -6.79
CA SER A 99 14.97 21.00 -7.50
C SER A 99 16.41 20.48 -7.62
N PRO A 100 16.74 19.29 -7.14
CA PRO A 100 15.85 18.37 -6.39
C PRO A 100 15.39 18.96 -5.05
N VAL A 101 14.20 18.57 -4.62
CA VAL A 101 13.60 18.98 -3.34
C VAL A 101 14.52 18.57 -2.19
N ARG A 102 14.76 19.47 -1.24
CA ARG A 102 15.56 19.19 -0.05
C ARG A 102 14.67 18.78 1.11
N PHE A 103 15.14 17.83 1.90
CA PHE A 103 14.46 17.40 3.11
C PHE A 103 15.45 17.22 4.26
N HIS A 104 14.93 17.23 5.48
CA HIS A 104 15.65 16.96 6.69
C HIS A 104 14.78 16.16 7.66
N LEU A 105 15.38 15.18 8.36
CA LEU A 105 14.70 14.28 9.28
C LEU A 105 15.22 14.51 10.71
N SER A 106 14.30 14.54 11.68
CA SER A 106 14.62 14.67 13.10
C SER A 106 13.64 13.84 13.95
N GLY A 107 13.84 13.81 15.27
CA GLY A 107 13.08 12.94 16.18
C GLY A 107 13.83 11.66 16.52
N ASP A 108 13.10 10.56 16.72
CA ASP A 108 13.71 9.28 17.02
C ASP A 108 14.47 8.75 15.80
N HIS A 109 15.59 8.08 16.02
CA HIS A 109 16.49 7.60 14.97
C HIS A 109 16.99 8.68 13.98
N ALA A 110 17.02 9.96 14.38
CA ALA A 110 17.29 11.09 13.48
C ALA A 110 18.56 10.93 12.63
N ALA A 111 19.68 10.54 13.25
CA ALA A 111 20.96 10.38 12.55
C ALA A 111 20.90 9.24 11.52
N LEU A 112 20.28 8.11 11.88
CA LEU A 112 20.05 6.99 10.96
C LEU A 112 19.15 7.40 9.80
N ASN A 113 18.04 8.04 10.11
CA ASN A 113 17.03 8.45 9.12
C ASN A 113 17.60 9.46 8.12
N GLU A 114 18.34 10.45 8.60
CA GLU A 114 18.97 11.45 7.75
C GLU A 114 19.97 10.80 6.78
N GLU A 115 20.86 9.96 7.29
CA GLU A 115 21.88 9.30 6.50
C GLU A 115 21.28 8.28 5.53
N TYR A 116 20.35 7.43 5.99
CA TYR A 116 19.72 6.39 5.19
C TYR A 116 18.84 6.96 4.07
N SER A 117 18.02 7.97 4.37
CA SER A 117 17.12 8.56 3.36
C SER A 117 17.89 9.18 2.21
N HIS A 118 18.96 9.93 2.50
CA HIS A 118 19.80 10.52 1.45
C HIS A 118 20.55 9.46 0.65
N ALA A 119 21.15 8.48 1.32
CA ALA A 119 21.85 7.36 0.67
C ALA A 119 20.90 6.54 -0.23
N PHE A 120 19.66 6.27 0.22
CA PHE A 120 18.66 5.57 -0.57
C PHE A 120 18.29 6.35 -1.84
N CYS A 121 18.10 7.67 -1.74
CA CYS A 121 17.83 8.52 -2.91
C CYS A 121 18.99 8.49 -3.91
N ASP A 122 20.24 8.61 -3.45
CA ASP A 122 21.44 8.60 -4.29
C ASP A 122 21.67 7.25 -4.97
N LEU A 123 21.28 6.15 -4.31
CA LEU A 123 21.43 4.78 -4.81
C LEU A 123 20.20 4.28 -5.59
N SER A 124 19.14 5.06 -5.69
CA SER A 124 17.87 4.62 -6.33
C SER A 124 18.09 4.06 -7.74
N ASP A 125 18.92 4.69 -8.55
CA ASP A 125 19.24 4.22 -9.90
C ASP A 125 19.91 2.85 -9.90
N VAL A 126 20.70 2.53 -8.87
CA VAL A 126 21.36 1.22 -8.73
C VAL A 126 20.33 0.12 -8.50
N TYR A 127 19.29 0.40 -7.72
CA TYR A 127 18.24 -0.56 -7.40
C TYR A 127 17.27 -0.80 -8.55
N TYR A 128 17.09 0.17 -9.45
CA TYR A 128 16.17 0.06 -10.57
C TYR A 128 16.83 -0.35 -11.89
N ASN A 129 18.14 -0.06 -12.08
CA ASN A 129 18.88 -0.39 -13.29
C ASN A 129 19.70 -1.67 -13.13
N ILE A 130 18.99 -2.80 -12.99
CA ILE A 130 19.58 -4.13 -12.86
C ILE A 130 19.40 -4.96 -14.13
N THR A 131 20.29 -5.94 -14.32
CA THR A 131 20.20 -6.88 -15.43
C THR A 131 19.96 -8.29 -14.86
N LEU A 132 18.70 -8.69 -14.84
CA LEU A 132 18.33 -10.04 -14.43
C LEU A 132 18.59 -11.05 -15.56
N PRO A 133 18.97 -12.30 -15.20
CA PRO A 133 19.06 -13.36 -16.17
C PRO A 133 17.68 -13.69 -16.76
N PRO A 134 17.61 -14.26 -17.99
CA PRO A 134 16.33 -14.63 -18.59
C PRO A 134 15.56 -15.64 -17.72
N ASP A 135 14.25 -15.45 -17.58
CA ASP A 135 13.34 -16.32 -16.79
C ASP A 135 13.29 -17.76 -17.33
N THR A 136 13.72 -17.97 -18.57
CA THR A 136 13.75 -19.30 -19.22
C THR A 136 14.92 -20.17 -18.79
N LEU A 137 15.92 -19.61 -18.08
CA LEU A 137 17.05 -20.40 -17.59
C LEU A 137 16.62 -21.35 -16.47
N PRO A 138 17.14 -22.59 -16.40
CA PRO A 138 16.94 -23.46 -15.24
C PRO A 138 17.43 -22.75 -13.96
N LEU A 139 16.82 -23.07 -12.81
CA LEU A 139 17.17 -22.42 -11.53
C LEU A 139 18.66 -22.57 -11.19
N SER A 140 19.26 -23.71 -11.55
CA SER A 140 20.70 -24.00 -11.36
C SER A 140 21.64 -23.03 -12.09
N GLU A 141 21.19 -22.42 -13.18
CA GLU A 141 21.92 -21.41 -13.95
C GLU A 141 21.48 -20.00 -13.58
N TYR A 142 20.19 -19.82 -13.28
CA TYR A 142 19.62 -18.55 -12.89
C TYR A 142 20.20 -18.01 -11.56
N MET A 143 20.25 -18.87 -10.52
CA MET A 143 20.73 -18.46 -9.20
C MET A 143 22.18 -17.96 -9.18
N PRO A 144 23.16 -18.60 -9.83
CA PRO A 144 24.51 -18.02 -9.93
C PRO A 144 24.53 -16.66 -10.63
N ALA A 145 23.76 -16.47 -11.70
CA ALA A 145 23.68 -15.20 -12.41
C ALA A 145 22.99 -14.10 -11.56
N PHE A 146 21.90 -14.45 -10.88
CA PHE A 146 21.23 -13.57 -9.92
C PHE A 146 22.19 -13.14 -8.80
N LYS A 147 22.90 -14.08 -8.18
CA LYS A 147 23.90 -13.79 -7.12
C LYS A 147 25.03 -12.92 -7.64
N SER A 148 25.44 -13.08 -8.89
CA SER A 148 26.44 -12.22 -9.53
C SER A 148 25.93 -10.78 -9.69
N GLU A 149 24.67 -10.57 -10.04
CA GLU A 149 24.08 -9.24 -10.15
C GLU A 149 23.93 -8.57 -8.77
N VAL A 150 23.48 -9.32 -7.75
CA VAL A 150 23.44 -8.84 -6.37
C VAL A 150 24.84 -8.42 -5.89
N ALA A 151 25.88 -9.19 -6.24
CA ALA A 151 27.25 -8.85 -5.87
C ALA A 151 27.77 -7.61 -6.63
N ARG A 152 27.42 -7.46 -7.93
CA ARG A 152 27.80 -6.30 -8.75
C ARG A 152 27.21 -5.00 -8.19
N THR A 153 25.93 -4.98 -7.91
CA THR A 153 25.25 -3.80 -7.34
C THR A 153 25.68 -3.57 -5.89
N GLY A 154 25.86 -4.67 -5.13
CA GLY A 154 26.41 -4.62 -3.77
C GLY A 154 27.78 -3.95 -3.69
N ALA A 155 28.66 -4.17 -4.68
CA ALA A 155 29.96 -3.49 -4.74
C ALA A 155 29.80 -1.97 -4.91
N ILE A 156 28.78 -1.50 -5.61
CA ILE A 156 28.47 -0.05 -5.74
C ILE A 156 28.00 0.50 -4.39
N VAL A 157 27.10 -0.24 -3.71
CA VAL A 157 26.62 0.13 -2.35
C VAL A 157 27.79 0.18 -1.37
N GLU A 158 28.69 -0.81 -1.35
CA GLU A 158 29.87 -0.83 -0.46
C GLU A 158 30.82 0.34 -0.74
N LYS A 159 31.00 0.68 -2.02
CA LYS A 159 31.79 1.84 -2.37
C LYS A 159 31.15 3.13 -1.84
N TYR A 160 29.83 3.30 -2.02
CA TYR A 160 29.09 4.45 -1.51
C TYR A 160 29.19 4.56 0.01
N VAL A 161 28.98 3.43 0.72
CA VAL A 161 29.13 3.34 2.19
C VAL A 161 30.51 3.79 2.64
N THR A 162 31.56 3.34 1.96
CA THR A 162 32.95 3.67 2.30
C THR A 162 33.28 5.13 1.99
N ASP A 163 32.91 5.62 0.80
CA ASP A 163 33.22 6.98 0.35
C ASP A 163 32.53 8.04 1.23
N ASN A 164 31.36 7.72 1.78
CA ASN A 164 30.58 8.64 2.62
C ASN A 164 30.74 8.34 4.13
N ASN A 165 31.55 7.35 4.52
CA ASN A 165 31.77 6.94 5.90
C ASN A 165 30.47 6.73 6.69
N LEU A 166 29.51 5.98 6.09
CA LEU A 166 28.18 5.77 6.66
C LEU A 166 28.22 4.91 7.92
N MET A 167 27.24 5.10 8.79
CA MET A 167 27.06 4.28 10.00
C MET A 167 26.86 2.80 9.66
N PRO A 168 27.32 1.87 10.52
CA PRO A 168 27.15 0.44 10.27
C PRO A 168 25.68 0.02 10.08
N GLU A 169 24.76 0.67 10.77
CA GLU A 169 23.32 0.37 10.66
C GLU A 169 22.75 0.83 9.32
N THR A 170 23.08 2.03 8.87
CA THR A 170 22.76 2.52 7.53
C THR A 170 23.28 1.57 6.45
N ALA A 171 24.55 1.18 6.58
CA ALA A 171 25.19 0.26 5.65
C ALA A 171 24.46 -1.11 5.60
N GLU A 172 24.03 -1.64 6.75
CA GLU A 172 23.23 -2.86 6.83
C GLU A 172 21.90 -2.72 6.07
N MET A 173 21.17 -1.64 6.31
CA MET A 173 19.88 -1.40 5.63
C MET A 173 20.04 -1.27 4.12
N LEU A 174 21.04 -0.52 3.65
CA LEU A 174 21.31 -0.38 2.20
C LEU A 174 21.66 -1.71 1.53
N ARG A 175 22.37 -2.62 2.23
CA ARG A 175 22.64 -3.98 1.72
C ARG A 175 21.37 -4.80 1.61
N LEU A 176 20.46 -4.69 2.58
CA LEU A 176 19.17 -5.37 2.56
C LEU A 176 18.28 -4.81 1.44
N ASP A 177 18.24 -3.49 1.26
CA ASP A 177 17.52 -2.87 0.14
C ASP A 177 18.06 -3.36 -1.21
N ASN A 178 19.39 -3.41 -1.37
CA ASN A 178 20.00 -3.93 -2.58
C ASN A 178 19.54 -5.36 -2.85
N LEU A 179 19.65 -6.24 -1.87
CA LEU A 179 19.27 -7.64 -2.01
C LEU A 179 17.79 -7.82 -2.38
N PHE A 180 16.90 -7.21 -1.59
CA PHE A 180 15.46 -7.43 -1.73
C PHE A 180 14.84 -6.62 -2.88
N SER A 181 15.40 -5.48 -3.27
CA SER A 181 14.98 -4.76 -4.47
C SER A 181 15.24 -5.57 -5.73
N ILE A 182 16.40 -6.24 -5.82
CA ILE A 182 16.71 -7.12 -6.95
C ILE A 182 15.82 -8.36 -6.91
N ALA A 183 15.64 -8.98 -5.73
CA ALA A 183 14.76 -10.13 -5.57
C ALA A 183 13.31 -9.81 -5.96
N ASN A 184 12.82 -8.61 -5.61
CA ASN A 184 11.47 -8.18 -5.95
C ASN A 184 11.28 -8.00 -7.48
N GLN A 185 12.30 -7.61 -8.21
CA GLN A 185 12.24 -7.53 -9.68
C GLN A 185 12.31 -8.93 -10.35
N ALA A 186 12.84 -9.93 -9.66
CA ALA A 186 12.83 -11.33 -10.08
C ALA A 186 11.44 -12.01 -9.96
N ILE A 187 10.43 -11.32 -9.45
CA ILE A 187 9.04 -11.82 -9.30
C ILE A 187 8.39 -12.23 -10.64
N GLY A 188 8.97 -11.87 -11.80
CA GLY A 188 8.56 -12.34 -13.13
C GLY A 188 8.69 -13.86 -13.39
N PHE A 189 8.92 -14.65 -12.34
CA PHE A 189 9.05 -16.12 -12.36
C PHE A 189 7.78 -16.90 -12.76
N SER A 190 6.76 -16.23 -13.27
CA SER A 190 5.43 -16.79 -13.56
C SER A 190 5.38 -17.97 -14.55
N GLY A 191 6.50 -18.29 -15.22
CA GLY A 191 6.61 -19.44 -16.13
C GLY A 191 7.24 -20.71 -15.52
N ARG A 192 7.61 -20.68 -14.22
CA ARG A 192 8.32 -21.79 -13.55
C ARG A 192 7.39 -22.64 -12.70
N GLY A 193 7.80 -23.88 -12.48
CA GLY A 193 7.12 -24.77 -11.53
C GLY A 193 7.21 -24.25 -10.09
N GLN A 194 6.20 -24.56 -9.28
CA GLN A 194 6.10 -24.12 -7.89
C GLN A 194 7.35 -24.47 -7.07
N GLU A 195 7.91 -25.66 -7.24
CA GLU A 195 9.10 -26.12 -6.50
C GLU A 195 10.33 -25.23 -6.76
N GLU A 196 10.56 -24.83 -8.02
CA GLU A 196 11.67 -23.93 -8.36
C GLU A 196 11.46 -22.53 -7.81
N GLN A 197 10.22 -22.03 -7.82
CA GLN A 197 9.89 -20.73 -7.25
C GLN A 197 10.12 -20.71 -5.72
N VAL A 198 9.63 -21.73 -5.00
CA VAL A 198 9.88 -21.86 -3.56
C VAL A 198 11.38 -21.98 -3.28
N ALA A 199 12.11 -22.78 -4.05
CA ALA A 199 13.55 -22.94 -3.89
C ALA A 199 14.32 -21.62 -4.12
N PHE A 200 13.86 -20.77 -5.05
CA PHE A 200 14.42 -19.42 -5.21
C PHE A 200 14.18 -18.54 -3.97
N PHE A 201 12.92 -18.36 -3.56
CA PHE A 201 12.59 -17.44 -2.46
C PHE A 201 13.09 -17.90 -1.09
N THR A 202 13.46 -19.16 -0.94
CA THR A 202 14.02 -19.74 0.28
C THR A 202 15.51 -20.03 0.17
N ASP A 203 16.21 -19.55 -0.87
CA ASP A 203 17.68 -19.71 -0.96
C ASP A 203 18.35 -19.11 0.28
N PRO A 204 19.38 -19.77 0.84
CA PRO A 204 20.11 -19.27 2.02
C PRO A 204 20.63 -17.83 1.90
N LEU A 205 20.76 -17.29 0.68
CA LEU A 205 21.13 -15.91 0.44
C LEU A 205 20.16 -14.93 1.13
N PHE A 206 18.87 -15.25 1.16
CA PHE A 206 17.85 -14.34 1.70
C PHE A 206 17.72 -14.42 3.21
N ASP A 207 18.15 -15.51 3.84
CA ASP A 207 18.03 -15.72 5.29
C ASP A 207 16.70 -15.22 5.86
N ILE A 208 15.60 -15.75 5.32
CA ILE A 208 14.23 -15.21 5.52
C ILE A 208 13.75 -15.20 6.98
N LEU A 209 14.49 -15.87 7.88
CA LEU A 209 14.21 -15.87 9.31
C LEU A 209 15.02 -14.81 10.07
N ASN A 210 15.90 -14.09 9.41
CA ASN A 210 16.69 -13.03 10.04
C ASN A 210 15.82 -11.79 10.27
N GLU A 211 15.60 -11.47 11.54
CA GLU A 211 14.77 -10.32 11.92
C GLU A 211 15.30 -8.97 11.40
N LYS A 212 16.59 -8.87 11.08
CA LYS A 212 17.15 -7.67 10.47
C LYS A 212 16.54 -7.34 9.11
N ASN A 213 16.08 -8.35 8.37
CA ASN A 213 15.40 -8.16 7.10
C ASN A 213 14.13 -7.33 7.23
N LEU A 214 13.48 -7.39 8.40
CA LEU A 214 12.26 -6.62 8.69
C LEU A 214 12.51 -5.10 8.65
N LYS A 215 13.75 -4.63 8.85
CA LYS A 215 14.08 -3.21 8.83
C LYS A 215 13.73 -2.51 7.51
N VAL A 216 13.75 -3.23 6.39
CA VAL A 216 13.49 -2.65 5.07
C VAL A 216 12.11 -3.04 4.53
N MET A 217 11.33 -2.05 4.11
CA MET A 217 9.95 -2.23 3.65
C MET A 217 9.81 -3.12 2.40
N ILE A 218 10.90 -3.37 1.69
CA ILE A 218 10.89 -4.24 0.51
C ILE A 218 10.86 -5.74 0.86
N PHE A 219 11.34 -6.14 2.04
CA PHE A 219 11.37 -7.53 2.49
C PHE A 219 9.98 -8.18 2.60
N PRO A 220 8.94 -7.53 3.14
CA PRO A 220 7.58 -8.06 3.11
C PRO A 220 7.10 -8.49 1.72
N TYR A 221 7.48 -7.79 0.64
CA TYR A 221 7.13 -8.22 -0.73
C TYR A 221 7.77 -9.56 -1.11
N HIS A 222 8.99 -9.84 -0.64
CA HIS A 222 9.64 -11.14 -0.82
C HIS A 222 8.86 -12.26 -0.11
N LEU A 223 8.39 -12.02 1.10
CA LEU A 223 7.51 -12.95 1.83
C LEU A 223 6.17 -13.15 1.10
N SER A 224 5.59 -12.09 0.54
CA SER A 224 4.37 -12.18 -0.26
C SER A 224 4.58 -13.04 -1.50
N ALA A 225 5.70 -12.88 -2.21
CA ALA A 225 6.03 -13.69 -3.37
C ALA A 225 6.15 -15.18 -3.00
N LEU A 226 6.80 -15.50 -1.89
CA LEU A 226 6.87 -16.87 -1.37
C LEU A 226 5.49 -17.45 -1.07
N MET A 227 4.58 -16.67 -0.47
CA MET A 227 3.19 -17.07 -0.20
C MET A 227 2.37 -17.28 -1.47
N TRP A 228 2.64 -16.51 -2.53
CA TRP A 228 2.04 -16.76 -3.85
C TRP A 228 2.45 -18.12 -4.42
N CYS A 229 3.71 -18.52 -4.19
CA CYS A 229 4.24 -19.78 -4.67
C CYS A 229 3.77 -20.99 -3.83
N ASP A 230 3.75 -20.84 -2.51
CA ASP A 230 3.32 -21.88 -1.56
C ASP A 230 2.58 -21.25 -0.38
N PRO A 231 1.24 -21.13 -0.46
CA PRO A 231 0.43 -20.61 0.67
C PRO A 231 0.60 -21.42 1.96
N GLY A 232 0.95 -22.69 1.85
CA GLY A 232 1.21 -23.57 3.00
C GLY A 232 2.58 -23.34 3.66
N TYR A 233 3.46 -22.54 3.06
CA TYR A 233 4.81 -22.34 3.58
C TYR A 233 4.82 -21.70 4.97
N VAL A 234 3.84 -20.81 5.25
CA VAL A 234 3.67 -20.18 6.56
C VAL A 234 3.63 -21.19 7.71
N LYS A 235 3.02 -22.37 7.51
CA LYS A 235 2.92 -23.44 8.51
C LYS A 235 4.26 -24.15 8.77
N LYS A 236 5.23 -23.96 7.90
CA LYS A 236 6.59 -24.53 8.02
C LYS A 236 7.55 -23.62 8.78
N MET A 237 7.17 -22.34 8.96
CA MET A 237 7.99 -21.35 9.64
C MET A 237 7.87 -21.41 11.17
N PRO A 238 8.95 -21.15 11.91
CA PRO A 238 8.86 -20.95 13.36
C PRO A 238 8.04 -19.72 13.70
N LYS A 239 7.61 -19.59 14.95
CA LYS A 239 6.94 -18.40 15.46
C LYS A 239 7.91 -17.20 15.43
N CYS A 240 7.65 -16.24 14.54
CA CYS A 240 8.45 -15.02 14.35
C CYS A 240 7.59 -13.95 13.63
N VAL A 241 8.02 -12.70 13.61
CA VAL A 241 7.30 -11.58 12.96
C VAL A 241 7.15 -11.81 11.46
N ALA A 242 8.17 -12.36 10.77
CA ALA A 242 8.06 -12.68 9.34
C ALA A 242 6.91 -13.65 9.06
N ARG A 243 6.71 -14.67 9.91
CA ARG A 243 5.56 -15.57 9.83
C ARG A 243 4.23 -14.84 10.09
N ASP A 244 4.19 -13.96 11.06
CA ASP A 244 2.98 -13.17 11.36
C ASP A 244 2.57 -12.33 10.14
N LEU A 245 3.53 -11.71 9.45
CA LEU A 245 3.27 -10.97 8.21
C LEU A 245 2.68 -11.86 7.11
N MET A 246 3.19 -13.09 6.95
CA MET A 246 2.67 -14.05 5.97
C MET A 246 1.23 -14.46 6.25
N TYR A 247 0.81 -14.52 7.51
CA TYR A 247 -0.58 -14.82 7.86
C TYR A 247 -1.58 -13.78 7.35
N SER A 248 -1.15 -12.57 7.01
CA SER A 248 -2.00 -11.57 6.35
C SER A 248 -2.50 -12.00 4.96
N LYS A 249 -1.87 -13.03 4.36
CA LYS A 249 -2.19 -13.56 3.03
C LYS A 249 -2.84 -14.96 3.08
N VAL A 250 -3.13 -15.47 4.26
CA VAL A 250 -3.81 -16.76 4.44
C VAL A 250 -5.32 -16.55 4.47
N ASP A 251 -6.06 -17.46 3.82
CA ASP A 251 -7.52 -17.40 3.78
C ASP A 251 -8.14 -17.45 5.19
N GLU A 252 -9.25 -16.74 5.40
CA GLU A 252 -9.91 -16.61 6.69
C GLU A 252 -10.28 -17.98 7.33
N GLY A 253 -10.55 -19.01 6.52
CA GLY A 253 -10.85 -20.37 6.98
C GLY A 253 -9.66 -21.08 7.63
N GLU A 254 -8.44 -20.59 7.48
CA GLU A 254 -7.20 -21.14 8.05
C GLU A 254 -6.59 -20.22 9.13
N LYS A 255 -7.39 -19.34 9.71
CA LYS A 255 -6.98 -18.40 10.75
C LYS A 255 -6.29 -19.11 11.92
N PRO A 256 -5.02 -18.77 12.25
CA PRO A 256 -4.31 -19.34 13.37
C PRO A 256 -4.88 -18.83 14.71
N ALA A 257 -4.50 -19.46 15.81
CA ALA A 257 -4.82 -18.95 17.12
C ALA A 257 -3.99 -17.69 17.47
N ARG A 258 -4.55 -16.80 18.30
CA ARG A 258 -3.89 -15.54 18.67
C ARG A 258 -2.53 -15.73 19.34
N ASP A 259 -2.38 -16.79 20.13
CA ASP A 259 -1.14 -17.13 20.84
C ASP A 259 -0.08 -17.77 19.93
N GLU A 260 -0.43 -18.09 18.68
CA GLU A 260 0.54 -18.49 17.66
C GLU A 260 1.30 -17.32 17.05
N PHE A 261 0.80 -16.07 17.20
CA PHE A 261 1.50 -14.89 16.72
C PHE A 261 2.68 -14.52 17.63
N ALA A 262 3.80 -14.12 17.02
CA ALA A 262 4.91 -13.52 17.73
C ALA A 262 4.51 -12.15 18.29
N ASN A 263 3.72 -11.39 17.52
CA ASN A 263 3.10 -10.15 17.97
C ASN A 263 1.55 -10.30 18.03
N PRO A 264 0.95 -10.57 19.20
CA PRO A 264 -0.49 -10.70 19.33
C PRO A 264 -1.29 -9.45 18.97
N ALA A 265 -0.70 -8.25 19.06
CA ALA A 265 -1.37 -7.02 18.64
C ALA A 265 -1.53 -6.96 17.11
N TYR A 266 -0.60 -7.56 16.37
CA TYR A 266 -0.71 -7.70 14.92
C TYR A 266 -1.85 -8.68 14.54
N TYR A 267 -2.01 -9.78 15.30
CA TYR A 267 -3.20 -10.63 15.16
C TYR A 267 -4.49 -9.83 15.33
N ASP A 268 -4.57 -9.03 16.41
CA ASP A 268 -5.75 -8.22 16.68
C ASP A 268 -6.03 -7.25 15.52
N ARG A 269 -5.00 -6.65 14.90
CA ARG A 269 -5.15 -5.84 13.69
C ARG A 269 -5.68 -6.62 12.50
N LEU A 270 -5.12 -7.78 12.21
CA LEU A 270 -5.51 -8.58 11.04
C LEU A 270 -6.95 -9.07 11.14
N TYR A 271 -7.35 -9.47 12.35
CA TYR A 271 -8.60 -10.18 12.58
C TYR A 271 -9.60 -9.42 13.47
N ALA A 272 -9.31 -8.14 13.80
CA ALA A 272 -10.26 -7.28 14.48
C ALA A 272 -11.46 -6.98 13.57
N GLY A 273 -12.62 -7.46 14.01
CA GLY A 273 -13.86 -7.38 13.26
C GLY A 273 -14.03 -8.61 12.38
N SER A 274 -14.78 -9.61 12.87
CA SER A 274 -15.38 -10.59 11.96
C SER A 274 -16.26 -9.79 10.99
N VAL A 275 -15.87 -9.78 9.71
CA VAL A 275 -16.71 -9.20 8.66
C VAL A 275 -18.00 -10.00 8.67
N GLU A 276 -19.13 -9.38 9.00
CA GLU A 276 -20.44 -10.01 8.80
C GLU A 276 -20.59 -10.31 7.32
N THR A 277 -20.60 -11.58 6.96
CA THR A 277 -20.82 -12.01 5.57
C THR A 277 -22.25 -11.63 5.17
N ILE A 278 -22.38 -11.03 3.98
CA ILE A 278 -23.70 -10.68 3.45
C ILE A 278 -24.45 -11.96 3.13
N ASP A 279 -25.70 -12.07 3.62
CA ASP A 279 -26.60 -13.16 3.21
C ASP A 279 -27.07 -12.93 1.76
N VAL A 280 -26.43 -13.63 0.84
CA VAL A 280 -26.75 -13.55 -0.59
C VAL A 280 -28.02 -14.27 -0.98
N SER A 281 -28.58 -15.14 -0.11
CA SER A 281 -29.76 -15.94 -0.43
C SER A 281 -31.03 -15.11 -0.63
N ALA A 282 -31.10 -13.93 -0.03
CA ALA A 282 -32.22 -12.98 -0.15
C ALA A 282 -32.12 -12.09 -1.42
N LEU A 283 -31.01 -12.13 -2.14
CA LEU A 283 -30.77 -11.26 -3.29
C LEU A 283 -31.42 -11.82 -4.54
N LYS A 284 -31.96 -10.93 -5.37
CA LYS A 284 -32.68 -11.31 -6.61
C LYS A 284 -31.70 -11.42 -7.78
N PRO A 285 -31.61 -12.56 -8.46
CA PRO A 285 -30.81 -12.71 -9.66
C PRO A 285 -31.14 -11.66 -10.75
N GLY A 286 -30.14 -11.22 -11.50
CA GLY A 286 -30.30 -10.31 -12.65
C GLY A 286 -30.57 -8.84 -12.27
N ARG A 287 -30.51 -8.47 -11.00
CA ARG A 287 -30.62 -7.07 -10.56
C ARG A 287 -29.32 -6.60 -9.93
N LEU A 288 -29.03 -5.31 -10.07
CA LEU A 288 -27.89 -4.73 -9.33
C LEU A 288 -28.09 -4.94 -7.84
N VAL A 289 -27.03 -5.33 -7.17
CA VAL A 289 -26.97 -5.41 -5.72
C VAL A 289 -26.14 -4.22 -5.23
N VAL A 290 -26.73 -3.43 -4.35
CA VAL A 290 -26.06 -2.27 -3.76
C VAL A 290 -25.84 -2.50 -2.28
N MET A 291 -24.63 -2.21 -1.81
CA MET A 291 -24.34 -2.08 -0.39
C MET A 291 -23.98 -0.63 -0.09
N GLU A 292 -24.75 0.00 0.78
CA GLU A 292 -24.59 1.39 1.23
C GLU A 292 -24.82 1.44 2.75
N ASN A 293 -23.84 1.93 3.52
CA ASN A 293 -23.92 2.02 4.98
C ASN A 293 -24.36 0.70 5.64
N ASP A 294 -23.68 -0.39 5.32
CA ASP A 294 -23.93 -1.76 5.80
C ASP A 294 -25.31 -2.35 5.43
N SER A 295 -26.11 -1.62 4.64
CA SER A 295 -27.39 -2.09 4.13
C SER A 295 -27.24 -2.63 2.72
N VAL A 296 -27.70 -3.87 2.48
CA VAL A 296 -27.66 -4.54 1.17
C VAL A 296 -29.05 -4.66 0.58
N TYR A 297 -29.20 -4.25 -0.66
CA TYR A 297 -30.51 -4.29 -1.35
C TYR A 297 -30.38 -4.38 -2.87
N ASN A 298 -31.42 -4.90 -3.51
CA ASN A 298 -31.52 -4.89 -4.96
C ASN A 298 -32.11 -3.58 -5.49
N VAL A 299 -31.59 -3.09 -6.61
CA VAL A 299 -32.16 -1.94 -7.32
C VAL A 299 -32.74 -2.35 -8.68
N ALA A 300 -33.83 -1.68 -9.07
CA ALA A 300 -34.56 -2.02 -10.30
C ALA A 300 -33.82 -1.58 -11.59
N ARG A 301 -32.84 -0.67 -11.48
CA ARG A 301 -32.08 -0.18 -12.64
C ARG A 301 -31.02 -1.19 -13.04
N ALA A 302 -30.84 -1.39 -14.34
CA ALA A 302 -29.83 -2.30 -14.86
C ALA A 302 -28.45 -1.63 -14.99
N ASN A 303 -28.39 -0.30 -15.24
CA ASN A 303 -27.13 0.42 -15.43
C ASN A 303 -26.66 1.09 -14.13
N PRO A 304 -25.49 0.70 -13.60
CA PRO A 304 -24.94 1.26 -12.36
C PRO A 304 -24.65 2.77 -12.44
N LEU A 305 -24.15 3.28 -13.58
CA LEU A 305 -23.86 4.70 -13.75
C LEU A 305 -25.12 5.56 -13.71
N ASP A 306 -26.20 5.08 -14.31
CA ASP A 306 -27.50 5.79 -14.28
C ASP A 306 -28.11 5.78 -12.88
N TRP A 307 -27.89 4.68 -12.14
CA TRP A 307 -28.28 4.63 -10.74
C TRP A 307 -27.49 5.65 -9.90
N LEU A 308 -26.16 5.70 -10.05
CA LEU A 308 -25.30 6.66 -9.35
C LEU A 308 -25.70 8.12 -9.67
N ARG A 309 -25.89 8.46 -10.93
CA ARG A 309 -26.33 9.79 -11.37
C ARG A 309 -27.65 10.21 -10.72
N ALA A 310 -28.61 9.29 -10.66
CA ALA A 310 -29.91 9.57 -10.08
C ALA A 310 -29.86 9.67 -8.54
N ARG A 311 -29.06 8.78 -7.91
CA ARG A 311 -28.96 8.69 -6.43
C ARG A 311 -28.20 9.88 -5.84
N PHE A 312 -27.16 10.36 -6.54
CA PHE A 312 -26.25 11.42 -6.06
C PHE A 312 -26.24 12.66 -6.97
N SER A 313 -27.39 12.99 -7.51
CA SER A 313 -27.54 14.18 -8.37
C SER A 313 -27.01 15.44 -7.67
N GLY A 314 -26.16 16.21 -8.35
CA GLY A 314 -25.54 17.43 -7.82
C GLY A 314 -24.29 17.21 -6.98
N ARG A 315 -23.89 15.96 -6.73
CA ARG A 315 -22.67 15.59 -6.00
C ARG A 315 -21.67 14.93 -6.96
N PRO A 316 -20.36 15.19 -6.80
CA PRO A 316 -19.37 14.45 -7.56
C PRO A 316 -19.26 13.02 -7.02
N VAL A 317 -19.17 12.05 -7.93
CA VAL A 317 -18.99 10.63 -7.58
C VAL A 317 -17.69 10.11 -8.19
N TYR A 318 -16.75 9.73 -7.36
CA TYR A 318 -15.57 8.97 -7.79
C TYR A 318 -15.96 7.50 -7.93
N VAL A 319 -15.77 6.94 -9.10
CA VAL A 319 -16.18 5.58 -9.46
C VAL A 319 -14.95 4.75 -9.77
N ASP A 320 -14.70 3.73 -8.97
CA ASP A 320 -13.75 2.65 -9.26
C ASP A 320 -14.49 1.50 -9.96
N VAL A 321 -13.97 1.01 -11.07
CA VAL A 321 -14.49 -0.16 -11.74
C VAL A 321 -13.52 -1.31 -11.56
N SER A 322 -13.95 -2.33 -10.84
CA SER A 322 -13.12 -3.38 -10.28
C SER A 322 -13.70 -4.78 -10.47
N ALA A 323 -12.90 -5.80 -10.15
CA ALA A 323 -13.35 -7.19 -10.08
C ALA A 323 -12.82 -7.84 -8.78
N THR A 324 -13.59 -8.75 -8.19
CA THR A 324 -13.23 -9.40 -6.92
C THR A 324 -11.96 -10.25 -7.00
N TRP A 325 -11.68 -10.86 -8.14
CA TRP A 325 -10.47 -11.63 -8.41
C TRP A 325 -9.24 -10.77 -8.75
N CYS A 326 -9.39 -9.45 -8.93
CA CYS A 326 -8.32 -8.53 -9.32
C CYS A 326 -7.49 -8.12 -8.09
N GLY A 327 -6.31 -8.67 -7.92
CA GLY A 327 -5.39 -8.35 -6.81
C GLY A 327 -5.04 -6.85 -6.71
N PRO A 328 -4.60 -6.18 -7.81
CA PRO A 328 -4.35 -4.74 -7.80
C PRO A 328 -5.56 -3.89 -7.40
N CYS A 329 -6.79 -4.33 -7.77
CA CYS A 329 -8.03 -3.64 -7.39
C CYS A 329 -8.25 -3.69 -5.88
N ARG A 330 -8.14 -4.88 -5.30
CA ARG A 330 -8.30 -5.07 -3.85
C ARG A 330 -7.28 -4.24 -3.07
N ALA A 331 -6.02 -4.27 -3.51
CA ALA A 331 -4.97 -3.46 -2.89
C ALA A 331 -5.24 -1.95 -2.99
N ALA A 332 -5.73 -1.46 -4.14
CA ALA A 332 -6.07 -0.05 -4.33
C ALA A 332 -7.25 0.37 -3.44
N LEU A 333 -8.30 -0.47 -3.37
CA LEU A 333 -9.48 -0.20 -2.54
C LEU A 333 -9.14 -0.23 -1.04
N ALA A 334 -8.35 -1.19 -0.58
CA ALA A 334 -7.88 -1.25 0.80
C ALA A 334 -7.02 -0.03 1.14
N GLY A 335 -6.02 0.27 0.31
CA GLY A 335 -5.14 1.43 0.49
C GLY A 335 -5.83 2.80 0.37
N GLY A 336 -7.04 2.86 -0.20
CA GLY A 336 -7.85 4.07 -0.32
C GLY A 336 -8.76 4.37 0.89
N GLU A 337 -8.76 3.55 1.95
CA GLU A 337 -9.69 3.71 3.07
C GLU A 337 -9.51 5.05 3.80
N ASP A 338 -8.28 5.42 4.11
CA ASP A 338 -8.01 6.68 4.82
C ASP A 338 -8.39 7.90 3.97
N LEU A 339 -8.21 7.84 2.64
CA LEU A 339 -8.70 8.87 1.73
C LEU A 339 -10.24 8.98 1.80
N ARG A 340 -10.95 7.87 1.72
CA ARG A 340 -12.41 7.87 1.80
C ARG A 340 -12.90 8.37 3.16
N GLN A 341 -12.23 7.98 4.23
CA GLN A 341 -12.51 8.49 5.58
C GLN A 341 -12.28 10.01 5.67
N HIS A 342 -11.22 10.51 5.03
CA HIS A 342 -10.91 11.93 4.97
C HIS A 342 -12.03 12.74 4.29
N PHE A 343 -12.60 12.23 3.19
CA PHE A 343 -13.68 12.86 2.46
C PHE A 343 -15.09 12.54 3.00
N LYS A 344 -15.22 11.76 4.08
CA LYS A 344 -16.52 11.27 4.61
C LYS A 344 -17.53 12.39 4.89
N ASN A 345 -17.05 13.55 5.34
CA ASN A 345 -17.89 14.70 5.70
C ASN A 345 -17.99 15.75 4.58
N THR A 346 -17.56 15.41 3.37
CA THR A 346 -17.67 16.26 2.19
C THR A 346 -18.86 15.81 1.33
N ASP A 347 -19.08 16.47 0.21
CA ASP A 347 -20.09 16.07 -0.78
C ASP A 347 -19.57 15.08 -1.83
N VAL A 348 -18.27 14.76 -1.83
CA VAL A 348 -17.69 13.70 -2.67
C VAL A 348 -18.24 12.35 -2.25
N VAL A 349 -18.70 11.57 -3.22
CA VAL A 349 -19.15 10.19 -3.03
C VAL A 349 -18.15 9.24 -3.65
N PHE A 350 -17.83 8.17 -2.95
CA PHE A 350 -17.04 7.06 -3.51
C PHE A 350 -17.95 5.89 -3.84
N ALA A 351 -17.75 5.29 -5.02
CA ALA A 351 -18.46 4.09 -5.44
C ALA A 351 -17.50 3.11 -6.10
N VAL A 352 -17.72 1.82 -5.89
CA VAL A 352 -17.06 0.75 -6.64
C VAL A 352 -18.10 -0.07 -7.38
N ILE A 353 -17.85 -0.29 -8.67
CA ILE A 353 -18.68 -1.14 -9.53
C ILE A 353 -17.93 -2.44 -9.77
N TRP A 354 -18.48 -3.54 -9.28
CA TRP A 354 -17.93 -4.87 -9.41
C TRP A 354 -18.43 -5.54 -10.66
N LEU A 355 -17.56 -5.68 -11.67
CA LEU A 355 -17.82 -6.36 -12.94
C LEU A 355 -17.11 -7.71 -12.97
N LYS A 356 -17.63 -8.67 -13.75
CA LYS A 356 -16.98 -9.97 -13.94
C LYS A 356 -16.59 -10.67 -12.63
N SER A 357 -17.44 -10.54 -11.63
CA SER A 357 -17.22 -11.02 -10.27
C SER A 357 -18.30 -12.03 -9.89
N ASP A 358 -17.99 -12.98 -9.02
CA ASP A 358 -19.00 -13.82 -8.39
C ASP A 358 -19.55 -13.18 -7.12
N ILE A 359 -20.78 -13.54 -6.77
CA ILE A 359 -21.50 -12.89 -5.68
C ILE A 359 -20.98 -13.33 -4.31
N GLU A 360 -20.50 -14.55 -4.19
CA GLU A 360 -19.94 -15.09 -2.94
C GLU A 360 -18.65 -14.38 -2.59
N SER A 361 -17.73 -14.24 -3.54
CA SER A 361 -16.50 -13.47 -3.36
C SER A 361 -16.79 -12.00 -3.05
N TRP A 362 -17.80 -11.41 -3.70
CA TRP A 362 -18.22 -10.05 -3.40
C TRP A 362 -18.78 -9.93 -1.98
N ALA A 363 -19.63 -10.85 -1.55
CA ALA A 363 -20.27 -10.85 -0.24
C ALA A 363 -19.25 -10.99 0.91
N GLN A 364 -18.12 -11.65 0.67
CA GLN A 364 -17.02 -11.75 1.61
C GLN A 364 -16.15 -10.49 1.63
N LEU A 365 -15.90 -9.89 0.46
CA LEU A 365 -14.96 -8.78 0.33
C LEU A 365 -15.59 -7.41 0.65
N ALA A 366 -16.80 -7.15 0.16
CA ALA A 366 -17.42 -5.82 0.23
C ALA A 366 -17.55 -5.26 1.65
N PRO A 367 -17.94 -6.05 2.68
CA PRO A 367 -18.07 -5.55 4.04
C PRO A 367 -16.74 -5.10 4.68
N SER A 368 -15.59 -5.52 4.14
CA SER A 368 -14.27 -5.11 4.64
C SER A 368 -13.79 -3.76 4.09
N ILE A 369 -14.49 -3.19 3.10
CA ILE A 369 -14.11 -1.95 2.42
C ILE A 369 -15.12 -0.85 2.77
N HIS A 370 -14.74 0.05 3.66
CA HIS A 370 -15.65 1.04 4.24
C HIS A 370 -15.67 2.38 3.50
N ASN A 371 -16.68 3.22 3.80
CA ASN A 371 -16.87 4.56 3.27
C ASN A 371 -16.92 4.61 1.73
N ILE A 372 -17.48 3.59 1.11
CA ILE A 372 -17.67 3.46 -0.33
C ILE A 372 -18.98 2.73 -0.59
N ILE A 373 -19.64 3.07 -1.68
CA ILE A 373 -20.85 2.38 -2.13
C ILE A 373 -20.44 1.25 -3.05
N HIS A 374 -20.85 0.04 -2.73
CA HIS A 374 -20.61 -1.11 -3.56
C HIS A 374 -21.79 -1.37 -4.48
N ILE A 375 -21.53 -1.58 -5.77
CA ILE A 375 -22.51 -1.96 -6.77
C ILE A 375 -22.02 -3.23 -7.44
N PHE A 376 -22.64 -4.34 -7.10
CA PHE A 376 -22.35 -5.61 -7.75
C PHE A 376 -23.28 -5.78 -8.96
N VAL A 377 -22.70 -6.16 -10.11
CA VAL A 377 -23.41 -6.36 -11.39
C VAL A 377 -23.45 -7.87 -11.68
N PRO A 378 -24.55 -8.55 -11.35
CA PRO A 378 -24.66 -10.00 -11.53
C PRO A 378 -24.87 -10.41 -12.99
N ASP A 379 -25.39 -9.49 -13.84
CA ASP A 379 -25.72 -9.76 -15.23
C ASP A 379 -24.50 -9.60 -16.12
N GLU A 380 -24.14 -10.68 -16.82
CA GLU A 380 -22.93 -10.70 -17.66
C GLU A 380 -23.06 -9.80 -18.90
N ASP A 381 -24.26 -9.69 -19.47
CA ASP A 381 -24.50 -8.83 -20.62
C ASP A 381 -24.39 -7.36 -20.23
N VAL A 382 -24.88 -7.00 -19.04
CA VAL A 382 -24.70 -5.66 -18.47
C VAL A 382 -23.22 -5.38 -18.20
N SER A 383 -22.49 -6.34 -17.64
CA SER A 383 -21.04 -6.22 -17.44
C SER A 383 -20.30 -5.99 -18.76
N ASN A 384 -20.57 -6.77 -19.79
CA ASN A 384 -19.98 -6.65 -21.11
C ASN A 384 -20.32 -5.30 -21.77
N SER A 385 -21.58 -4.89 -21.69
CA SER A 385 -22.05 -3.60 -22.21
C SER A 385 -21.34 -2.44 -21.53
N MET A 386 -21.16 -2.49 -20.20
CA MET A 386 -20.42 -1.48 -19.46
C MET A 386 -18.94 -1.43 -19.83
N MET A 387 -18.28 -2.58 -19.93
CA MET A 387 -16.88 -2.64 -20.36
C MET A 387 -16.69 -1.99 -21.73
N SER A 388 -17.59 -2.26 -22.67
CA SER A 388 -17.59 -1.66 -24.01
C SER A 388 -17.85 -0.14 -23.96
N THR A 389 -18.89 0.29 -23.22
CA THR A 389 -19.30 1.70 -23.13
C THR A 389 -18.21 2.56 -22.49
N LEU A 390 -17.52 2.05 -21.48
CA LEU A 390 -16.43 2.71 -20.78
C LEU A 390 -15.09 2.56 -21.49
N ASN A 391 -15.03 1.77 -22.58
CA ASN A 391 -13.80 1.40 -23.28
C ASN A 391 -12.72 0.89 -22.30
N LEU A 392 -13.12 -0.02 -21.39
CA LEU A 392 -12.22 -0.53 -20.34
C LEU A 392 -11.09 -1.34 -20.96
N GLN A 393 -9.85 -0.96 -20.62
CA GLN A 393 -8.63 -1.69 -21.03
C GLN A 393 -8.20 -2.72 -19.97
N GLY A 394 -8.71 -2.61 -18.74
CA GLY A 394 -8.38 -3.48 -17.62
C GLY A 394 -8.98 -3.00 -16.30
N PHE A 395 -8.64 -3.70 -15.23
CA PHE A 395 -9.02 -3.37 -13.86
C PHE A 395 -7.77 -3.08 -13.01
N PRO A 396 -7.83 -2.11 -12.04
CA PRO A 396 -8.93 -1.16 -11.83
C PRO A 396 -8.95 -0.06 -12.90
N SER A 397 -10.12 0.56 -13.11
CA SER A 397 -10.28 1.76 -13.94
C SER A 397 -11.11 2.80 -13.22
N CYS A 398 -10.67 4.07 -13.23
CA CYS A 398 -11.29 5.12 -12.44
C CYS A 398 -12.00 6.15 -13.30
N TYR A 399 -13.14 6.61 -12.83
CA TYR A 399 -14.00 7.59 -13.47
C TYR A 399 -14.54 8.58 -12.45
N VAL A 400 -15.02 9.73 -12.92
CA VAL A 400 -15.76 10.69 -12.10
C VAL A 400 -17.08 11.01 -12.80
N ILE A 401 -18.17 10.92 -12.06
CA ILE A 401 -19.44 11.55 -12.42
C ILE A 401 -19.41 12.96 -11.81
N THR A 402 -19.43 13.98 -12.65
CA THR A 402 -19.40 15.37 -12.20
C THR A 402 -20.72 15.76 -11.52
N ARG A 403 -20.77 16.93 -10.89
CA ARG A 403 -22.03 17.51 -10.33
C ARG A 403 -23.13 17.67 -11.38
N ARG A 404 -22.77 17.80 -12.66
CA ARG A 404 -23.72 17.91 -13.79
C ARG A 404 -24.16 16.55 -14.33
N GLY A 405 -23.57 15.45 -13.85
CA GLY A 405 -23.84 14.10 -14.32
C GLY A 405 -22.97 13.65 -15.50
N ASP A 406 -22.02 14.49 -15.96
CA ASP A 406 -21.07 14.09 -17.00
C ASP A 406 -20.07 13.06 -16.46
N LEU A 407 -19.70 12.09 -17.33
CA LEU A 407 -18.72 11.06 -16.99
C LEU A 407 -17.34 11.44 -17.53
N ILE A 408 -16.36 11.54 -16.66
CA ILE A 408 -14.95 11.77 -16.99
C ILE A 408 -14.18 10.47 -16.70
N GLY A 409 -13.43 9.96 -17.67
CA GLY A 409 -12.59 8.76 -17.53
C GLY A 409 -11.13 9.02 -17.90
N THR A 410 -10.83 10.18 -18.50
CA THR A 410 -9.46 10.52 -18.92
C THR A 410 -8.74 11.23 -17.77
N ALA A 411 -7.53 10.75 -17.46
CA ALA A 411 -6.65 11.35 -16.43
C ALA A 411 -7.26 11.43 -15.01
N VAL A 412 -8.21 10.55 -14.67
CA VAL A 412 -8.69 10.41 -13.29
C VAL A 412 -7.63 9.64 -12.49
N PRO A 413 -7.07 10.24 -11.42
CA PRO A 413 -6.06 9.57 -10.61
C PRO A 413 -6.65 8.36 -9.88
N HIS A 414 -5.86 7.30 -9.71
CA HIS A 414 -6.24 6.12 -8.93
C HIS A 414 -6.05 6.36 -7.42
N PHE A 415 -6.63 5.50 -6.57
CA PHE A 415 -6.50 5.57 -5.10
C PHE A 415 -5.04 5.63 -4.59
N ASN A 416 -4.09 5.15 -5.36
CA ASN A 416 -2.67 5.19 -5.02
C ASN A 416 -1.91 6.40 -5.61
N ASP A 417 -2.61 7.31 -6.28
CA ASP A 417 -2.00 8.51 -6.82
C ASP A 417 -2.11 9.68 -5.82
N PRO A 418 -1.00 10.29 -5.38
CA PRO A 418 -1.02 11.45 -4.49
C PRO A 418 -1.87 12.62 -5.00
N ALA A 419 -1.98 12.79 -6.32
CA ALA A 419 -2.79 13.85 -6.91
C ALA A 419 -4.31 13.67 -6.72
N LEU A 420 -4.76 12.50 -6.24
CA LEU A 420 -6.19 12.25 -6.11
C LEU A 420 -6.86 13.18 -5.11
N VAL A 421 -6.18 13.53 -4.01
CA VAL A 421 -6.73 14.47 -3.01
C VAL A 421 -7.05 15.82 -3.63
N ASP A 422 -6.07 16.42 -4.32
CA ASP A 422 -6.25 17.73 -4.95
C ASP A 422 -7.24 17.66 -6.11
N TYR A 423 -7.24 16.55 -6.86
CA TYR A 423 -8.21 16.31 -7.91
C TYR A 423 -9.66 16.27 -7.34
N LEU A 424 -9.91 15.52 -6.28
CA LEU A 424 -11.22 15.42 -5.65
C LEU A 424 -11.70 16.75 -5.05
N ARG A 425 -10.80 17.58 -4.54
CA ARG A 425 -11.12 18.92 -4.06
C ARG A 425 -11.51 19.88 -5.18
N SER A 426 -11.01 19.64 -6.38
CA SER A 426 -11.32 20.46 -7.55
C SER A 426 -12.70 20.18 -8.16
N LEU A 427 -13.37 19.10 -7.75
CA LEU A 427 -14.71 18.70 -8.20
C LEU A 427 -15.83 19.46 -7.48
#